data_c166f001be786141cc560d33388c8511
#
_entry.id   c166f001be786141cc560d33388c8511
#
_cell.length_a   1.000
_cell.length_b   1.000
_cell.length_c   1.000
_cell.angle_alpha   90.00
_cell.angle_beta   90.00
_cell.angle_gamma   90.00
#
_symmetry.space_group_name_H-M   'P 1'
#
loop_
_entity.id
_entity.type
_entity.pdbx_description
1 polymer ?
#
loop_
_entity_poly.entity_id
_entity_poly.type
_entity_poly.pdbx_seq_one_letter_code
_entity_poly.pdbx_strand_id
1 'polypeptide(L)'
;MENSEFILEAKNIVKEFDESDGSIHRVLDGVSFGVKHREFLSIIGPSGCGKSTLIRIAAGLETATSGKFFLDGKMVSGTGAERGMVFQKYTLFPWLSVKQNVMFGLESIGYGKDEAEESAYQWLQIVGLDKYASYYPKQLSGGMQQRVAIARALAPQPRVLLMDEPFGALDAQTRSQMQKYLLEVWKNIDITILFVTHDLDEAVFLSDRILTLQANPGKVKEMVTVNVPRPRTEESLFLPEFVTLRKHVEDLIHPVSETKPQEEKFNIINMVGKKNAAK
;
A
#
# COMPACT_ATOMS: atom_id res chain seq x y z
N MET A 1 -31.34 -5.72 -5.12
CA MET A 1 -29.87 -5.80 -5.21
C MET A 1 -29.41 -6.27 -3.84
N GLU A 2 -28.87 -7.48 -3.74
CA GLU A 2 -28.27 -7.95 -2.49
C GLU A 2 -27.17 -6.96 -2.11
N ASN A 3 -27.28 -6.37 -0.93
CA ASN A 3 -26.19 -5.55 -0.37
C ASN A 3 -24.98 -6.46 -0.22
N SER A 4 -23.99 -6.33 -1.10
CA SER A 4 -22.71 -7.02 -0.93
C SER A 4 -22.14 -6.60 0.43
N GLU A 5 -21.72 -7.57 1.26
CA GLU A 5 -21.03 -7.31 2.52
C GLU A 5 -19.73 -6.50 2.30
N PHE A 6 -19.19 -6.55 1.08
CA PHE A 6 -17.91 -5.98 0.70
C PHE A 6 -18.09 -4.83 -0.31
N ILE A 7 -17.39 -3.73 -0.07
CA ILE A 7 -17.31 -2.62 -1.03
C ILE A 7 -16.36 -2.97 -2.19
N LEU A 8 -15.23 -3.63 -1.89
CA LEU A 8 -14.27 -4.12 -2.89
C LEU A 8 -14.12 -5.63 -2.72
N GLU A 9 -14.28 -6.39 -3.80
CA GLU A 9 -14.23 -7.85 -3.77
C GLU A 9 -13.36 -8.39 -4.92
N ALA A 10 -12.38 -9.23 -4.57
CA ALA A 10 -11.58 -10.00 -5.50
C ALA A 10 -12.12 -11.42 -5.59
N LYS A 11 -12.41 -11.93 -6.81
CA LYS A 11 -12.89 -13.28 -7.05
C LYS A 11 -11.93 -14.04 -7.97
N ASN A 12 -11.21 -15.02 -7.42
CA ASN A 12 -10.35 -15.96 -8.12
C ASN A 12 -9.35 -15.26 -9.06
N ILE A 13 -8.66 -14.22 -8.59
CA ILE A 13 -7.70 -13.46 -9.39
C ILE A 13 -6.50 -14.34 -9.71
N VAL A 14 -6.27 -14.53 -11.01
CA VAL A 14 -5.07 -15.15 -11.58
C VAL A 14 -4.37 -14.12 -12.45
N LYS A 15 -3.05 -14.02 -12.33
CA LYS A 15 -2.22 -13.20 -13.21
C LYS A 15 -1.00 -13.99 -13.68
N GLU A 16 -0.86 -14.03 -14.97
CA GLU A 16 0.26 -14.65 -15.68
C GLU A 16 0.92 -13.60 -16.57
N PHE A 17 2.22 -13.74 -16.75
CA PHE A 17 3.02 -12.97 -17.69
C PHE A 17 3.79 -13.92 -18.58
N ASP A 18 3.88 -13.59 -19.87
CA ASP A 18 4.73 -14.30 -20.82
C ASP A 18 6.18 -13.87 -20.61
N GLU A 19 7.07 -14.84 -20.42
CA GLU A 19 8.50 -14.60 -20.32
C GLU A 19 9.15 -14.59 -21.71
N SER A 20 10.33 -13.98 -21.81
CA SER A 20 11.05 -13.85 -23.08
C SER A 20 11.49 -15.18 -23.71
N ASP A 21 11.56 -16.25 -22.92
CA ASP A 21 11.89 -17.61 -23.35
C ASP A 21 10.65 -18.43 -23.78
N GLY A 22 9.45 -17.83 -23.75
CA GLY A 22 8.18 -18.48 -24.08
C GLY A 22 7.54 -19.24 -22.91
N SER A 23 8.13 -19.22 -21.72
CA SER A 23 7.51 -19.75 -20.51
C SER A 23 6.44 -18.79 -19.95
N ILE A 24 5.54 -19.32 -19.14
CA ILE A 24 4.50 -18.54 -18.46
C ILE A 24 4.87 -18.42 -16.99
N HIS A 25 5.03 -17.19 -16.52
CA HIS A 25 5.25 -16.89 -15.11
C HIS A 25 3.92 -16.53 -14.43
N ARG A 26 3.41 -17.44 -13.58
CA ARG A 26 2.19 -17.21 -12.81
C ARG A 26 2.55 -16.44 -11.51
N VAL A 27 2.13 -15.18 -11.46
CA VAL A 27 2.37 -14.27 -10.32
C VAL A 27 1.29 -14.39 -9.25
N LEU A 28 0.01 -14.51 -9.66
CA LEU A 28 -1.13 -14.70 -8.75
C LEU A 28 -1.92 -15.94 -9.16
N ASP A 29 -2.40 -16.73 -8.19
CA ASP A 29 -3.12 -17.96 -8.44
C ASP A 29 -4.35 -18.10 -7.53
N GLY A 30 -5.51 -17.69 -8.04
CA GLY A 30 -6.81 -17.85 -7.40
C GLY A 30 -7.03 -16.98 -6.16
N VAL A 31 -6.46 -15.76 -6.12
CA VAL A 31 -6.60 -14.85 -4.98
C VAL A 31 -8.04 -14.35 -4.86
N SER A 32 -8.67 -14.59 -3.69
CA SER A 32 -10.03 -14.16 -3.38
C SER A 32 -10.09 -13.54 -2.00
N PHE A 33 -10.68 -12.33 -1.88
CA PHE A 33 -10.93 -11.64 -0.61
C PHE A 33 -11.95 -10.52 -0.79
N GLY A 34 -12.50 -10.04 0.33
CA GLY A 34 -13.38 -8.87 0.35
C GLY A 34 -12.92 -7.85 1.37
N VAL A 35 -13.10 -6.57 1.04
CA VAL A 35 -12.86 -5.41 1.90
C VAL A 35 -14.22 -4.81 2.27
N LYS A 36 -14.47 -4.64 3.58
CA LYS A 36 -15.71 -4.07 4.08
C LYS A 36 -15.73 -2.56 3.92
N HIS A 37 -16.91 -1.96 3.94
CA HIS A 37 -17.03 -0.50 3.92
C HIS A 37 -16.31 0.12 5.12
N ARG A 38 -15.57 1.20 4.89
CA ARG A 38 -14.73 1.89 5.90
C ARG A 38 -13.68 1.02 6.58
N GLU A 39 -13.34 -0.11 6.01
CA GLU A 39 -12.28 -0.96 6.53
C GLU A 39 -10.90 -0.48 6.08
N PHE A 40 -9.92 -0.63 6.95
CA PHE A 40 -8.51 -0.53 6.61
C PHE A 40 -7.95 -1.95 6.50
N LEU A 41 -7.78 -2.46 5.27
CA LEU A 41 -7.21 -3.78 4.99
C LEU A 41 -5.78 -3.63 4.48
N SER A 42 -4.81 -4.26 5.17
CA SER A 42 -3.44 -4.39 4.62
C SER A 42 -3.24 -5.71 3.91
N ILE A 43 -2.42 -5.67 2.85
CA ILE A 43 -1.89 -6.84 2.16
C ILE A 43 -0.39 -6.93 2.45
N ILE A 44 0.04 -8.08 2.98
CA ILE A 44 1.45 -8.32 3.30
C ILE A 44 1.89 -9.69 2.77
N GLY A 45 3.17 -9.84 2.50
CA GLY A 45 3.74 -11.08 2.01
C GLY A 45 5.17 -10.88 1.53
N PRO A 46 5.90 -11.96 1.20
CA PRO A 46 7.28 -11.91 0.74
C PRO A 46 7.45 -11.03 -0.50
N SER A 47 8.68 -10.60 -0.76
CA SER A 47 8.98 -9.91 -2.01
C SER A 47 8.63 -10.80 -3.22
N GLY A 48 8.06 -10.20 -4.26
CA GLY A 48 7.67 -10.94 -5.48
C GLY A 48 6.38 -11.77 -5.38
N CYS A 49 5.64 -11.78 -4.25
CA CYS A 49 4.38 -12.53 -4.13
C CYS A 49 3.19 -11.90 -4.88
N GLY A 50 3.38 -10.80 -5.61
CA GLY A 50 2.33 -10.21 -6.46
C GLY A 50 1.49 -9.11 -5.81
N LYS A 51 1.85 -8.55 -4.64
CA LYS A 51 1.10 -7.48 -3.96
C LYS A 51 0.83 -6.27 -4.85
N SER A 52 1.89 -5.72 -5.46
CA SER A 52 1.76 -4.57 -6.38
C SER A 52 0.97 -4.91 -7.64
N THR A 53 1.07 -6.13 -8.15
CA THR A 53 0.25 -6.60 -9.26
C THR A 53 -1.22 -6.66 -8.85
N LEU A 54 -1.52 -7.21 -7.68
CA LEU A 54 -2.89 -7.35 -7.17
C LEU A 54 -3.57 -6.00 -6.99
N ILE A 55 -2.88 -5.02 -6.38
CA ILE A 55 -3.44 -3.68 -6.17
C ILE A 55 -3.60 -2.91 -7.49
N ARG A 56 -2.70 -3.10 -8.47
CA ARG A 56 -2.84 -2.52 -9.82
C ARG A 56 -4.02 -3.10 -10.57
N ILE A 57 -4.32 -4.40 -10.42
CA ILE A 57 -5.54 -5.01 -10.97
C ILE A 57 -6.77 -4.40 -10.29
N ALA A 58 -6.76 -4.23 -8.95
CA ALA A 58 -7.84 -3.55 -8.23
C ALA A 58 -8.06 -2.11 -8.71
N ALA A 59 -6.99 -1.39 -9.05
CA ALA A 59 -7.04 -0.03 -9.61
C ALA A 59 -7.52 0.02 -11.06
N GLY A 60 -7.56 -1.13 -11.76
CA GLY A 60 -7.85 -1.19 -13.21
C GLY A 60 -6.68 -0.74 -14.08
N LEU A 61 -5.47 -0.67 -13.52
CA LEU A 61 -4.23 -0.35 -14.23
C LEU A 61 -3.59 -1.57 -14.90
N GLU A 62 -3.99 -2.76 -14.46
CA GLU A 62 -3.53 -4.05 -14.95
C GLU A 62 -4.73 -4.97 -15.12
N THR A 63 -4.68 -5.87 -16.10
CA THR A 63 -5.75 -6.84 -16.36
C THR A 63 -5.39 -8.19 -15.76
N ALA A 64 -6.30 -8.80 -15.01
CA ALA A 64 -6.15 -10.18 -14.57
C ALA A 64 -6.23 -11.14 -15.77
N THR A 65 -5.45 -12.23 -15.74
CA THR A 65 -5.56 -13.32 -16.74
C THR A 65 -6.91 -14.03 -16.59
N SER A 66 -7.35 -14.25 -15.35
CA SER A 66 -8.71 -14.70 -15.03
C SER A 66 -9.15 -14.20 -13.67
N GLY A 67 -10.45 -14.37 -13.34
CA GLY A 67 -11.03 -13.77 -12.16
C GLY A 67 -11.38 -12.29 -12.38
N LYS A 68 -11.99 -11.65 -11.37
CA LYS A 68 -12.49 -10.28 -11.49
C LYS A 68 -12.48 -9.58 -10.14
N PHE A 69 -12.26 -8.26 -10.18
CA PHE A 69 -12.59 -7.35 -9.07
C PHE A 69 -13.97 -6.76 -9.25
N PHE A 70 -14.65 -6.54 -8.14
CA PHE A 70 -15.94 -5.84 -8.08
C PHE A 70 -15.84 -4.70 -7.07
N LEU A 71 -16.42 -3.55 -7.43
CA LEU A 71 -16.62 -2.40 -6.56
C LEU A 71 -18.12 -2.15 -6.44
N ASP A 72 -18.67 -2.17 -5.23
CA ASP A 72 -20.12 -2.09 -4.98
C ASP A 72 -20.93 -3.07 -5.86
N GLY A 73 -20.44 -4.30 -6.01
CA GLY A 73 -21.06 -5.34 -6.83
C GLY A 73 -20.91 -5.13 -8.36
N LYS A 74 -20.31 -4.03 -8.82
CA LYS A 74 -20.04 -3.77 -10.24
C LYS A 74 -18.65 -4.23 -10.60
N MET A 75 -18.51 -4.93 -11.72
CA MET A 75 -17.21 -5.40 -12.21
C MET A 75 -16.31 -4.20 -12.52
N VAL A 76 -15.08 -4.24 -11.99
CA VAL A 76 -14.02 -3.29 -12.32
C VAL A 76 -13.55 -3.53 -13.75
N SER A 77 -13.68 -2.51 -14.61
CA SER A 77 -13.20 -2.51 -16.00
C SER A 77 -12.40 -1.23 -16.25
N GLY A 78 -11.08 -1.31 -16.18
CA GLY A 78 -10.20 -0.15 -16.33
C GLY A 78 -10.15 0.77 -15.10
N THR A 79 -9.55 1.95 -15.26
CA THR A 79 -9.42 2.96 -14.22
C THR A 79 -10.73 3.72 -14.00
N GLY A 80 -10.91 4.27 -12.79
CA GLY A 80 -12.11 5.05 -12.46
C GLY A 80 -11.87 5.95 -11.25
N ALA A 81 -12.60 7.08 -11.18
CA ALA A 81 -12.45 8.07 -10.12
C ALA A 81 -12.88 7.55 -8.74
N GLU A 82 -13.69 6.49 -8.70
CA GLU A 82 -14.14 5.84 -7.48
C GLU A 82 -13.03 5.06 -6.77
N ARG A 83 -11.84 4.92 -7.40
CA ARG A 83 -10.64 4.28 -6.86
C ARG A 83 -9.44 5.21 -6.95
N GLY A 84 -9.11 5.84 -5.82
CA GLY A 84 -7.87 6.64 -5.70
C GLY A 84 -6.65 5.72 -5.60
N MET A 85 -5.55 6.06 -6.26
CA MET A 85 -4.29 5.30 -6.18
C MET A 85 -3.14 6.17 -5.69
N VAL A 86 -2.42 5.67 -4.68
CA VAL A 86 -1.15 6.23 -4.19
C VAL A 86 -0.05 5.20 -4.45
N PHE A 87 0.95 5.59 -5.21
CA PHE A 87 2.06 4.72 -5.63
C PHE A 87 3.23 4.79 -4.66
N GLN A 88 4.09 3.80 -4.70
CA GLN A 88 5.33 3.72 -3.92
C GLN A 88 6.26 4.93 -4.17
N LYS A 89 6.39 5.36 -5.44
CA LYS A 89 7.02 6.65 -5.78
C LYS A 89 5.92 7.70 -5.79
N TYR A 90 6.20 8.90 -5.30
CA TYR A 90 5.19 9.97 -5.11
C TYR A 90 4.42 10.36 -6.36
N THR A 91 4.96 10.09 -7.56
CA THR A 91 4.34 10.29 -8.88
C THR A 91 3.70 11.67 -9.08
N LEU A 92 4.15 12.68 -8.32
CA LEU A 92 3.71 14.05 -8.54
C LEU A 92 4.23 14.55 -9.90
N PHE A 93 3.40 15.32 -10.57
CA PHE A 93 3.82 15.98 -11.82
C PHE A 93 4.82 17.07 -11.50
N PRO A 94 6.11 16.93 -11.88
CA PRO A 94 7.17 17.83 -11.45
C PRO A 94 7.05 19.24 -12.06
N TRP A 95 6.29 19.39 -13.13
CA TRP A 95 6.00 20.65 -13.82
C TRP A 95 4.75 21.37 -13.30
N LEU A 96 3.98 20.75 -12.42
CA LEU A 96 2.82 21.34 -11.77
C LEU A 96 3.17 21.75 -10.34
N SER A 97 2.58 22.87 -9.89
CA SER A 97 2.65 23.25 -8.48
C SER A 97 1.92 22.24 -7.59
N VAL A 98 2.09 22.34 -6.28
CA VAL A 98 1.38 21.53 -5.26
C VAL A 98 -0.13 21.62 -5.45
N LYS A 99 -0.67 22.84 -5.57
CA LYS A 99 -2.09 23.06 -5.81
C LYS A 99 -2.55 22.44 -7.13
N GLN A 100 -1.80 22.66 -8.22
CA GLN A 100 -2.13 22.10 -9.53
C GLN A 100 -2.06 20.57 -9.57
N ASN A 101 -1.17 19.95 -8.78
CA ASN A 101 -1.16 18.50 -8.64
C ASN A 101 -2.47 17.97 -8.04
N VAL A 102 -3.05 18.66 -7.04
CA VAL A 102 -4.33 18.26 -6.44
C VAL A 102 -5.49 18.58 -7.40
N MET A 103 -5.48 19.75 -8.04
CA MET A 103 -6.48 20.15 -9.04
C MET A 103 -6.60 19.15 -10.18
N PHE A 104 -5.48 18.57 -10.64
CA PHE A 104 -5.45 17.65 -11.77
C PHE A 104 -6.45 16.49 -11.62
N GLY A 105 -6.57 15.92 -10.41
CA GLY A 105 -7.55 14.86 -10.13
C GLY A 105 -9.00 15.34 -10.27
N LEU A 106 -9.29 16.55 -9.82
CA LEU A 106 -10.62 17.16 -9.87
C LEU A 106 -11.03 17.54 -11.29
N GLU A 107 -10.12 18.17 -12.02
CA GLU A 107 -10.34 18.55 -13.43
C GLU A 107 -10.57 17.30 -14.31
N SER A 108 -9.90 16.19 -14.02
CA SER A 108 -10.05 14.93 -14.77
C SER A 108 -11.45 14.30 -14.63
N ILE A 109 -12.21 14.67 -13.60
CA ILE A 109 -13.59 14.21 -13.37
C ILE A 109 -14.63 15.29 -13.68
N GLY A 110 -14.21 16.40 -14.30
CA GLY A 110 -15.11 17.41 -14.86
C GLY A 110 -15.38 18.64 -13.99
N TYR A 111 -14.65 18.84 -12.89
CA TYR A 111 -14.73 20.08 -12.11
C TYR A 111 -14.28 21.28 -12.97
N GLY A 112 -14.99 22.38 -12.85
CA GLY A 112 -14.56 23.67 -13.41
C GLY A 112 -13.29 24.15 -12.71
N LYS A 113 -12.50 25.00 -13.39
CA LYS A 113 -11.19 25.44 -12.88
C LYS A 113 -11.28 26.10 -11.50
N ASP A 114 -12.24 26.99 -11.30
CA ASP A 114 -12.41 27.75 -10.06
C ASP A 114 -12.84 26.81 -8.91
N GLU A 115 -13.75 25.88 -9.18
CA GLU A 115 -14.23 24.88 -8.24
C GLU A 115 -13.10 23.90 -7.86
N ALA A 116 -12.31 23.45 -8.85
CA ALA A 116 -11.15 22.60 -8.62
C ALA A 116 -10.08 23.31 -7.77
N GLU A 117 -9.88 24.62 -8.00
CA GLU A 117 -8.93 25.43 -7.23
C GLU A 117 -9.37 25.57 -5.77
N GLU A 118 -10.62 25.88 -5.51
CA GLU A 118 -11.18 25.98 -4.16
C GLU A 118 -11.08 24.64 -3.42
N SER A 119 -11.54 23.56 -4.04
CA SER A 119 -11.48 22.21 -3.47
C SER A 119 -10.04 21.77 -3.21
N ALA A 120 -9.12 22.01 -4.15
CA ALA A 120 -7.71 21.70 -3.98
C ALA A 120 -7.09 22.45 -2.79
N TYR A 121 -7.46 23.70 -2.58
CA TYR A 121 -6.99 24.49 -1.45
C TYR A 121 -7.50 23.92 -0.11
N GLN A 122 -8.78 23.50 -0.03
CA GLN A 122 -9.35 22.84 1.13
C GLN A 122 -8.59 21.54 1.46
N TRP A 123 -8.31 20.72 0.43
CA TRP A 123 -7.51 19.50 0.62
C TRP A 123 -6.10 19.80 1.11
N LEU A 124 -5.47 20.87 0.59
CA LEU A 124 -4.15 21.31 1.07
C LEU A 124 -4.18 21.78 2.53
N GLN A 125 -5.25 22.42 2.99
CA GLN A 125 -5.45 22.76 4.40
C GLN A 125 -5.56 21.48 5.25
N ILE A 126 -6.35 20.50 4.81
CA ILE A 126 -6.50 19.20 5.49
C ILE A 126 -5.14 18.52 5.67
N VAL A 127 -4.29 18.54 4.63
CA VAL A 127 -2.95 17.93 4.69
C VAL A 127 -1.87 18.85 5.31
N GLY A 128 -2.23 20.09 5.73
CA GLY A 128 -1.32 21.06 6.33
C GLY A 128 -0.28 21.62 5.37
N LEU A 129 -0.62 21.77 4.09
CA LEU A 129 0.27 22.24 3.03
C LEU A 129 -0.28 23.43 2.23
N ASP A 130 -1.28 24.14 2.75
CA ASP A 130 -1.87 25.33 2.15
C ASP A 130 -0.85 26.43 1.86
N LYS A 131 0.13 26.64 2.78
CA LYS A 131 1.23 27.60 2.62
C LYS A 131 2.21 27.23 1.50
N TYR A 132 2.20 25.98 1.05
CA TYR A 132 3.07 25.46 0.01
C TYR A 132 2.35 25.30 -1.34
N ALA A 133 1.13 25.82 -1.49
CA ALA A 133 0.28 25.66 -2.67
C ALA A 133 0.96 26.03 -3.99
N SER A 134 1.81 27.08 -3.98
CA SER A 134 2.56 27.56 -5.16
C SER A 134 3.92 26.85 -5.37
N TYR A 135 4.37 26.03 -4.41
CA TYR A 135 5.64 25.30 -4.53
C TYR A 135 5.55 24.16 -5.55
N TYR A 136 6.71 23.74 -6.05
CA TYR A 136 6.84 22.58 -6.94
C TYR A 136 7.35 21.36 -6.15
N PRO A 137 7.09 20.13 -6.62
CA PRO A 137 7.48 18.90 -5.91
C PRO A 137 8.94 18.86 -5.47
N LYS A 138 9.87 19.34 -6.29
CA LYS A 138 11.32 19.38 -5.98
C LYS A 138 11.69 20.25 -4.76
N GLN A 139 10.79 21.12 -4.33
CA GLN A 139 11.00 22.03 -3.20
C GLN A 139 10.45 21.47 -1.89
N LEU A 140 9.82 20.28 -1.93
CA LEU A 140 9.18 19.62 -0.81
C LEU A 140 10.04 18.47 -0.27
N SER A 141 9.96 18.23 1.05
CA SER A 141 10.46 16.99 1.64
C SER A 141 9.66 15.77 1.16
N GLY A 142 10.21 14.56 1.32
CA GLY A 142 9.52 13.32 0.94
C GLY A 142 8.16 13.16 1.61
N GLY A 143 8.05 13.45 2.91
CA GLY A 143 6.78 13.41 3.64
C GLY A 143 5.77 14.46 3.14
N MET A 144 6.22 15.66 2.76
CA MET A 144 5.35 16.66 2.14
C MET A 144 4.85 16.20 0.76
N GLN A 145 5.73 15.64 -0.07
CA GLN A 145 5.34 15.08 -1.37
C GLN A 145 4.31 13.96 -1.20
N GLN A 146 4.47 13.11 -0.19
CA GLN A 146 3.52 12.05 0.12
C GLN A 146 2.15 12.60 0.51
N ARG A 147 2.10 13.65 1.35
CA ARG A 147 0.82 14.32 1.70
C ARG A 147 0.14 14.90 0.48
N VAL A 148 0.87 15.52 -0.44
CA VAL A 148 0.31 16.01 -1.71
C VAL A 148 -0.24 14.86 -2.55
N ALA A 149 0.47 13.72 -2.65
CA ALA A 149 0.02 12.55 -3.39
C ALA A 149 -1.28 11.96 -2.79
N ILE A 150 -1.38 11.91 -1.47
CA ILE A 150 -2.60 11.49 -0.75
C ILE A 150 -3.74 12.49 -1.01
N ALA A 151 -3.49 13.80 -0.88
CA ALA A 151 -4.49 14.84 -1.16
C ALA A 151 -5.01 14.74 -2.61
N ARG A 152 -4.11 14.57 -3.59
CA ARG A 152 -4.48 14.38 -5.00
C ARG A 152 -5.35 13.15 -5.22
N ALA A 153 -5.05 12.05 -4.54
CA ALA A 153 -5.82 10.82 -4.66
C ALA A 153 -7.20 10.89 -3.96
N LEU A 154 -7.31 11.70 -2.90
CA LEU A 154 -8.54 11.86 -2.11
C LEU A 154 -9.45 12.98 -2.64
N ALA A 155 -8.89 13.99 -3.30
CA ALA A 155 -9.68 15.15 -3.78
C ALA A 155 -10.87 14.76 -4.66
N PRO A 156 -10.78 13.75 -5.56
CA PRO A 156 -11.93 13.23 -6.30
C PRO A 156 -12.97 12.49 -5.46
N GLN A 157 -12.79 12.37 -4.15
CA GLN A 157 -13.66 11.65 -3.21
C GLN A 157 -13.90 10.18 -3.61
N PRO A 158 -12.83 9.39 -3.81
CA PRO A 158 -12.97 8.00 -4.20
C PRO A 158 -13.67 7.17 -3.09
N ARG A 159 -14.31 6.06 -3.48
CA ARG A 159 -14.90 5.08 -2.55
C ARG A 159 -13.83 4.22 -1.87
N VAL A 160 -12.74 3.95 -2.58
CA VAL A 160 -11.61 3.14 -2.11
C VAL A 160 -10.30 3.84 -2.43
N LEU A 161 -9.42 3.94 -1.44
CA LEU A 161 -8.05 4.38 -1.59
C LEU A 161 -7.13 3.16 -1.64
N LEU A 162 -6.42 3.01 -2.73
CA LEU A 162 -5.45 1.94 -2.98
C LEU A 162 -4.04 2.51 -2.76
N MET A 163 -3.24 1.89 -1.91
CA MET A 163 -1.91 2.39 -1.56
C MET A 163 -0.86 1.29 -1.73
N ASP A 164 0.09 1.49 -2.63
CA ASP A 164 1.18 0.53 -2.92
C ASP A 164 2.48 0.99 -2.25
N GLU A 165 2.82 0.43 -1.09
CA GLU A 165 4.01 0.74 -0.27
C GLU A 165 4.27 2.26 -0.08
N PRO A 166 3.25 3.05 0.32
CA PRO A 166 3.32 4.52 0.23
C PRO A 166 4.39 5.14 1.13
N PHE A 167 4.86 4.44 2.15
CA PHE A 167 5.82 4.97 3.12
C PHE A 167 7.22 4.35 3.01
N GLY A 168 7.45 3.47 2.03
CA GLY A 168 8.71 2.73 1.87
C GLY A 168 9.94 3.62 1.63
N ALA A 169 9.77 4.81 1.04
CA ALA A 169 10.87 5.75 0.76
C ALA A 169 11.12 6.77 1.88
N LEU A 170 10.35 6.72 2.99
CA LEU A 170 10.45 7.68 4.08
C LEU A 170 11.41 7.19 5.17
N ASP A 171 12.10 8.13 5.83
CA ASP A 171 12.81 7.85 7.07
C ASP A 171 11.84 7.46 8.20
N ALA A 172 12.34 6.82 9.26
CA ALA A 172 11.52 6.26 10.33
C ALA A 172 10.63 7.29 11.03
N GLN A 173 11.16 8.51 11.30
CA GLN A 173 10.40 9.56 11.99
C GLN A 173 9.27 10.10 11.11
N THR A 174 9.58 10.41 9.84
CA THR A 174 8.59 10.88 8.86
C THR A 174 7.53 9.81 8.61
N ARG A 175 7.92 8.53 8.54
CA ARG A 175 7.01 7.39 8.38
C ARG A 175 6.01 7.31 9.53
N SER A 176 6.47 7.33 10.79
CA SER A 176 5.59 7.33 11.97
C SER A 176 4.59 8.50 11.96
N GLN A 177 5.03 9.69 11.59
CA GLN A 177 4.15 10.85 11.45
C GLN A 177 3.11 10.65 10.34
N MET A 178 3.50 10.07 9.21
CA MET A 178 2.59 9.81 8.08
C MET A 178 1.57 8.72 8.39
N GLN A 179 1.92 7.70 9.15
CA GLN A 179 1.00 6.66 9.62
C GLN A 179 -0.08 7.25 10.52
N LYS A 180 0.31 8.06 11.52
CA LYS A 180 -0.64 8.77 12.39
C LYS A 180 -1.55 9.69 11.59
N TYR A 181 -0.96 10.45 10.67
CA TYR A 181 -1.71 11.31 9.76
C TYR A 181 -2.73 10.55 8.92
N LEU A 182 -2.34 9.40 8.32
CA LEU A 182 -3.25 8.59 7.52
C LEU A 182 -4.42 8.04 8.36
N LEU A 183 -4.18 7.63 9.60
CA LEU A 183 -5.23 7.20 10.53
C LEU A 183 -6.20 8.34 10.87
N GLU A 184 -5.71 9.56 11.08
CA GLU A 184 -6.57 10.73 11.32
C GLU A 184 -7.42 11.06 10.08
N VAL A 185 -6.85 11.01 8.87
CA VAL A 185 -7.60 11.20 7.63
C VAL A 185 -8.68 10.12 7.51
N TRP A 186 -8.32 8.85 7.65
CA TRP A 186 -9.25 7.72 7.55
C TRP A 186 -10.38 7.78 8.58
N LYS A 187 -10.09 8.22 9.80
CA LYS A 187 -11.10 8.38 10.87
C LYS A 187 -12.16 9.42 10.52
N ASN A 188 -11.77 10.51 9.85
CA ASN A 188 -12.60 11.68 9.59
C ASN A 188 -13.27 11.70 8.21
N ILE A 189 -12.85 10.82 7.30
CA ILE A 189 -13.38 10.73 5.93
C ILE A 189 -14.03 9.35 5.73
N ASP A 190 -15.14 9.32 5.01
CA ASP A 190 -15.81 8.06 4.64
C ASP A 190 -15.08 7.37 3.49
N ILE A 191 -13.99 6.67 3.80
CA ILE A 191 -13.11 6.01 2.84
C ILE A 191 -12.73 4.59 3.30
N THR A 192 -12.70 3.67 2.37
CA THR A 192 -12.13 2.32 2.54
C THR A 192 -10.70 2.30 2.05
N ILE A 193 -9.79 1.65 2.75
CA ILE A 193 -8.36 1.62 2.39
C ILE A 193 -7.90 0.18 2.14
N LEU A 194 -7.28 -0.04 0.97
CA LEU A 194 -6.49 -1.22 0.66
C LEU A 194 -5.02 -0.81 0.59
N PHE A 195 -4.21 -1.32 1.51
CA PHE A 195 -2.86 -0.87 1.76
C PHE A 195 -1.86 -2.02 1.56
N VAL A 196 -0.91 -1.86 0.67
CA VAL A 196 0.18 -2.82 0.48
C VAL A 196 1.40 -2.34 1.24
N THR A 197 1.99 -3.22 2.03
CA THR A 197 3.26 -2.98 2.71
C THR A 197 4.07 -4.28 2.84
N HIS A 198 5.36 -4.15 3.10
CA HIS A 198 6.24 -5.23 3.54
C HIS A 198 6.63 -5.08 5.03
N ASP A 199 6.20 -3.99 5.68
CA ASP A 199 6.49 -3.68 7.07
C ASP A 199 5.38 -4.26 7.98
N LEU A 200 5.77 -5.16 8.88
CA LEU A 200 4.87 -5.84 9.82
C LEU A 200 4.23 -4.87 10.81
N ASP A 201 5.02 -3.91 11.31
CA ASP A 201 4.56 -2.94 12.29
C ASP A 201 3.52 -2.00 11.65
N GLU A 202 3.74 -1.59 10.39
CA GLU A 202 2.73 -0.83 9.61
C GLU A 202 1.42 -1.61 9.47
N ALA A 203 1.50 -2.87 9.05
CA ALA A 203 0.31 -3.69 8.83
C ALA A 203 -0.52 -3.84 10.11
N VAL A 204 0.10 -4.13 11.26
CA VAL A 204 -0.60 -4.26 12.55
C VAL A 204 -1.07 -2.90 13.07
N PHE A 205 -0.25 -1.85 12.92
CA PHE A 205 -0.58 -0.52 13.44
C PHE A 205 -1.76 0.14 12.73
N LEU A 206 -1.87 -0.06 11.40
CA LEU A 206 -2.85 0.66 10.59
C LEU A 206 -4.18 -0.10 10.45
N SER A 207 -4.15 -1.42 10.34
CA SER A 207 -5.26 -2.20 9.77
C SER A 207 -6.29 -2.70 10.76
N ASP A 208 -7.48 -2.99 10.26
CA ASP A 208 -8.51 -3.78 10.95
C ASP A 208 -8.34 -5.28 10.65
N ARG A 209 -7.94 -5.61 9.42
CA ARG A 209 -7.52 -6.95 9.00
C ARG A 209 -6.27 -6.90 8.14
N ILE A 210 -5.55 -8.02 8.11
CA ILE A 210 -4.34 -8.22 7.31
C ILE A 210 -4.54 -9.44 6.42
N LEU A 211 -4.43 -9.26 5.11
CA LEU A 211 -4.37 -10.34 4.13
C LEU A 211 -2.92 -10.76 3.95
N THR A 212 -2.57 -11.97 4.36
CA THR A 212 -1.23 -12.52 4.13
C THR A 212 -1.20 -13.31 2.84
N LEU A 213 -0.20 -13.05 2.00
CA LEU A 213 0.06 -13.78 0.76
C LEU A 213 1.31 -14.64 0.91
N GLN A 214 1.27 -15.86 0.39
CA GLN A 214 2.47 -16.64 0.09
C GLN A 214 3.02 -16.27 -1.29
N ALA A 215 4.27 -16.65 -1.57
CA ALA A 215 4.89 -16.44 -2.87
C ALA A 215 4.95 -17.73 -3.70
N ASN A 216 5.19 -17.57 -5.01
CA ASN A 216 5.53 -18.59 -6.01
C ASN A 216 4.51 -19.73 -6.18
N PRO A 217 3.31 -19.46 -6.67
CA PRO A 217 2.68 -18.20 -6.98
C PRO A 217 2.03 -17.53 -5.75
N GLY A 218 1.64 -16.26 -5.88
CA GLY A 218 0.90 -15.52 -4.87
C GLY A 218 -0.47 -16.13 -4.64
N LYS A 219 -0.72 -16.63 -3.42
CA LYS A 219 -2.01 -17.15 -2.95
C LYS A 219 -2.33 -16.56 -1.58
N VAL A 220 -3.59 -16.49 -1.26
CA VAL A 220 -4.02 -16.15 0.10
C VAL A 220 -3.55 -17.24 1.05
N LYS A 221 -2.81 -16.86 2.08
CA LYS A 221 -2.38 -17.75 3.15
C LYS A 221 -3.36 -17.68 4.32
N GLU A 222 -3.64 -16.47 4.81
CA GLU A 222 -4.56 -16.23 5.90
C GLU A 222 -5.12 -14.80 5.84
N MET A 223 -6.35 -14.61 6.35
CA MET A 223 -6.94 -13.31 6.65
C MET A 223 -6.93 -13.13 8.17
N VAL A 224 -6.04 -12.30 8.67
CA VAL A 224 -5.80 -12.10 10.10
C VAL A 224 -6.59 -10.88 10.59
N THR A 225 -7.36 -11.03 11.67
CA THR A 225 -8.05 -9.91 12.33
C THR A 225 -7.12 -9.22 13.32
N VAL A 226 -7.07 -7.89 13.30
CA VAL A 226 -6.22 -7.08 14.19
C VAL A 226 -7.01 -6.67 15.43
N ASN A 227 -6.84 -7.40 16.52
CA ASN A 227 -7.54 -7.17 17.79
C ASN A 227 -6.86 -6.13 18.71
N VAL A 228 -5.91 -5.33 18.17
CA VAL A 228 -5.27 -4.25 18.90
C VAL A 228 -6.25 -3.06 18.99
N PRO A 229 -6.58 -2.56 20.20
CA PRO A 229 -7.56 -1.50 20.39
C PRO A 229 -7.18 -0.20 19.64
N ARG A 230 -8.19 0.55 19.22
CA ARG A 230 -8.06 1.92 18.70
C ARG A 230 -8.47 2.95 19.79
N PRO A 231 -7.91 4.16 19.87
CA PRO A 231 -6.87 4.69 18.99
C PRO A 231 -5.50 4.05 19.24
N ARG A 232 -4.75 3.76 18.19
CA ARG A 232 -3.40 3.22 18.30
C ARG A 232 -2.39 4.34 18.34
N THR A 233 -1.49 4.28 19.31
CA THR A 233 -0.40 5.23 19.57
C THR A 233 0.94 4.51 19.54
N GLU A 234 2.05 5.20 19.76
CA GLU A 234 3.36 4.55 19.83
C GLU A 234 3.44 3.53 20.96
N GLU A 235 2.72 3.76 22.07
CA GLU A 235 2.64 2.80 23.18
C GLU A 235 1.95 1.49 22.75
N SER A 236 1.06 1.54 21.75
CA SER A 236 0.37 0.35 21.25
C SER A 236 1.34 -0.68 20.66
N LEU A 237 2.51 -0.26 20.17
CA LEU A 237 3.56 -1.15 19.64
C LEU A 237 4.12 -2.10 20.70
N PHE A 238 4.00 -1.75 21.98
CA PHE A 238 4.50 -2.53 23.11
C PHE A 238 3.43 -3.37 23.81
N LEU A 239 2.18 -3.28 23.36
CA LEU A 239 1.10 -4.10 23.91
C LEU A 239 1.33 -5.59 23.59
N PRO A 240 1.07 -6.51 24.52
CA PRO A 240 1.23 -7.96 24.29
C PRO A 240 0.45 -8.44 23.06
N GLU A 241 -0.75 -7.92 22.84
CA GLU A 241 -1.60 -8.23 21.70
C GLU A 241 -0.95 -7.82 20.39
N PHE A 242 -0.29 -6.64 20.35
CA PHE A 242 0.44 -6.16 19.17
C PHE A 242 1.63 -7.06 18.86
N VAL A 243 2.46 -7.33 19.86
CA VAL A 243 3.67 -8.14 19.73
C VAL A 243 3.33 -9.58 19.29
N THR A 244 2.29 -10.16 19.90
CA THR A 244 1.83 -11.52 19.56
C THR A 244 1.31 -11.59 18.13
N LEU A 245 0.48 -10.62 17.74
CA LEU A 245 -0.08 -10.55 16.38
C LEU A 245 1.01 -10.33 15.32
N ARG A 246 1.92 -9.39 15.59
CA ARG A 246 3.07 -9.15 14.73
C ARG A 246 3.89 -10.43 14.50
N LYS A 247 4.15 -11.18 15.58
CA LYS A 247 4.87 -12.45 15.50
C LYS A 247 4.10 -13.49 14.69
N HIS A 248 2.78 -13.60 14.89
CA HIS A 248 1.95 -14.50 14.10
C HIS A 248 2.02 -14.17 12.60
N VAL A 249 1.88 -12.89 12.22
CA VAL A 249 1.98 -12.45 10.83
C VAL A 249 3.38 -12.69 10.27
N GLU A 250 4.46 -12.48 11.06
CA GLU A 250 5.83 -12.78 10.68
C GLU A 250 6.01 -14.28 10.34
N ASP A 251 5.50 -15.17 11.19
CA ASP A 251 5.60 -16.62 10.99
C ASP A 251 4.78 -17.09 9.76
N LEU A 252 3.71 -16.39 9.43
CA LEU A 252 2.97 -16.62 8.18
C LEU A 252 3.79 -16.25 6.94
N ILE A 253 4.56 -15.17 6.98
CA ILE A 253 5.33 -14.69 5.81
C ILE A 253 6.67 -15.41 5.69
N HIS A 254 7.32 -15.65 6.83
CA HIS A 254 8.61 -16.32 6.95
C HIS A 254 8.45 -17.59 7.79
N PRO A 255 7.83 -18.65 7.24
CA PRO A 255 7.73 -19.89 8.01
C PRO A 255 9.15 -20.36 8.39
N VAL A 256 9.35 -20.56 9.69
CA VAL A 256 10.60 -21.12 10.19
C VAL A 256 10.80 -22.46 9.51
N SER A 257 11.72 -22.53 8.56
CA SER A 257 12.13 -23.82 8.00
C SER A 257 12.74 -24.62 9.14
N GLU A 258 12.24 -25.82 9.40
CA GLU A 258 12.81 -26.79 10.37
C GLU A 258 14.21 -27.28 9.96
N THR A 259 14.88 -26.62 9.04
CA THR A 259 16.29 -26.87 8.74
C THR A 259 17.10 -26.30 9.89
N LYS A 260 17.66 -27.24 10.72
CA LYS A 260 18.72 -26.96 11.70
C LYS A 260 19.68 -25.93 11.11
N PRO A 261 20.14 -24.92 11.89
CA PRO A 261 21.13 -23.98 11.41
C PRO A 261 22.36 -24.81 10.96
N GLN A 262 22.59 -24.86 9.64
CA GLN A 262 23.92 -25.15 9.16
C GLN A 262 24.77 -23.99 9.67
N GLU A 263 25.66 -24.29 10.64
CA GLU A 263 26.74 -23.38 11.01
C GLU A 263 27.56 -23.11 9.73
N GLU A 264 27.17 -22.08 8.97
CA GLU A 264 28.09 -21.44 8.03
C GLU A 264 29.22 -20.86 8.89
N LYS A 265 30.25 -21.66 9.13
CA LYS A 265 31.51 -21.16 9.63
C LYS A 265 32.05 -20.18 8.62
N PHE A 266 31.77 -18.91 8.84
CA PHE A 266 32.42 -17.81 8.13
C PHE A 266 33.94 -17.93 8.47
N ASN A 267 34.71 -18.57 7.59
CA ASN A 267 36.15 -18.63 7.66
C ASN A 267 36.77 -17.28 7.27
N ILE A 268 36.62 -16.29 8.13
CA ILE A 268 37.23 -14.95 7.99
C ILE A 268 38.78 -15.04 8.05
N ILE A 269 39.33 -16.14 8.59
CA ILE A 269 40.78 -16.32 8.79
C ILE A 269 41.56 -16.43 7.47
N ASN A 270 40.94 -16.84 6.37
CA ASN A 270 41.65 -17.04 5.09
C ASN A 270 41.80 -15.78 4.22
N MET A 271 41.19 -14.65 4.58
CA MET A 271 41.33 -13.38 3.82
C MET A 271 42.46 -12.47 4.34
N VAL A 272 42.91 -12.62 5.56
CA VAL A 272 43.92 -11.74 6.18
C VAL A 272 45.36 -12.29 6.03
N GLY A 273 45.52 -13.58 5.69
CA GLY A 273 46.83 -14.27 5.69
C GLY A 273 47.68 -14.12 4.42
N LYS A 274 47.25 -13.47 3.34
CA LYS A 274 48.00 -13.41 2.06
C LYS A 274 48.74 -12.10 1.77
N LYS A 275 48.99 -11.24 2.74
CA LYS A 275 49.72 -9.97 2.50
C LYS A 275 51.17 -9.92 3.08
N ASN A 276 51.73 -10.99 3.63
CA ASN A 276 53.08 -10.95 4.23
C ASN A 276 54.00 -12.09 3.75
N ALA A 277 54.02 -12.44 2.48
CA ALA A 277 55.04 -13.33 1.91
C ALA A 277 55.47 -12.83 0.54
N ALA A 278 56.07 -11.66 0.51
CA ALA A 278 56.92 -11.20 -0.60
C ALA A 278 57.89 -10.14 -0.06
N LYS A 279 59.00 -10.62 0.49
CA LYS A 279 60.30 -9.95 0.54
C LYS A 279 61.35 -11.01 0.38
#